data_27b02b7b2efb6731b428b1505d5acdf3
#
_entry.id   27b02b7b2efb6731b428b1505d5acdf3
#
_cell.length_a   1.000
_cell.length_b   1.000
_cell.length_c   1.000
_cell.angle_alpha   90.00
_cell.angle_beta   90.00
_cell.angle_gamma   90.00
#
_symmetry.space_group_name_H-M   'P 1'
#
loop_
_entity.id
_entity.type
_entity.pdbx_description
1 polymer ?
#
loop_
_entity_poly.entity_id
_entity_poly.type
_entity_poly.pdbx_seq_one_letter_code
_entity_poly.pdbx_strand_id
1 'polypeptide(L)'
;NDIQKQAGDVMEAALAKEGIDLVHIIGPKTGHRIHPDSQKIIESKMASLARVGNDKLPLTVNKVTHTLKYNRQYWLTITGMAEHWEPARVKAEIRGNQIEITATDITGLKFDMGAGLAPFSGMQEVSIEINKQTIAAPKAKSDRSWQFEIHLADGKWLAGPLTQDGLQKQHGLQGPIDDAFLSSFLMVTPTGKPINEAIGNWTASEQARAIKHWRQHFRGHA
;
A
#
# COMPACT_ATOMS: atom_id res chain seq x y z
N ASN A 1 6.94 -0.63 -36.72
CA ASN A 1 7.90 0.11 -35.90
C ASN A 1 7.15 0.91 -34.85
N ASP A 2 7.09 0.37 -33.63
CA ASP A 2 6.54 1.11 -32.50
C ASP A 2 7.62 2.10 -32.02
N ILE A 3 7.28 3.38 -31.92
CA ILE A 3 8.18 4.42 -31.41
C ILE A 3 8.50 4.25 -29.92
N GLN A 4 7.70 3.43 -29.21
CA GLN A 4 7.84 3.18 -27.77
C GLN A 4 8.60 1.88 -27.44
N LYS A 5 9.17 1.19 -28.43
CA LYS A 5 9.99 -0.01 -28.20
C LYS A 5 11.09 0.22 -27.15
N GLN A 6 11.66 1.41 -27.15
CA GLN A 6 12.68 1.83 -26.19
C GLN A 6 12.24 1.68 -24.72
N ALA A 7 10.94 1.82 -24.41
CA ALA A 7 10.44 1.68 -23.05
C ALA A 7 10.67 0.27 -22.48
N GLY A 8 10.50 -0.78 -23.31
CA GLY A 8 10.79 -2.16 -22.93
C GLY A 8 12.28 -2.37 -22.64
N ASP A 9 13.15 -1.88 -23.52
CA ASP A 9 14.60 -2.00 -23.39
C ASP A 9 15.11 -1.27 -22.12
N VAL A 10 14.57 -0.08 -21.80
CA VAL A 10 14.89 0.67 -20.58
C VAL A 10 14.43 -0.06 -19.34
N MET A 11 13.22 -0.62 -19.35
CA MET A 11 12.68 -1.37 -18.21
C MET A 11 13.50 -2.64 -17.95
N GLU A 12 13.85 -3.40 -19.00
CA GLU A 12 14.69 -4.58 -18.88
C GLU A 12 16.05 -4.25 -18.25
N ALA A 13 16.70 -3.20 -18.75
CA ALA A 13 17.99 -2.75 -18.20
C ALA A 13 17.89 -2.25 -16.75
N ALA A 14 16.78 -1.60 -16.38
CA ALA A 14 16.57 -1.13 -15.02
C ALA A 14 16.33 -2.28 -14.04
N LEU A 15 15.51 -3.26 -14.41
CA LEU A 15 15.22 -4.43 -13.58
C LEU A 15 16.44 -5.36 -13.43
N ALA A 16 17.25 -5.51 -14.49
CA ALA A 16 18.49 -6.27 -14.41
C ALA A 16 19.47 -5.73 -13.36
N LYS A 17 19.52 -4.41 -13.13
CA LYS A 17 20.34 -3.79 -12.08
C LYS A 17 19.87 -4.16 -10.67
N GLU A 18 18.58 -4.46 -10.51
CA GLU A 18 17.98 -4.93 -9.27
C GLU A 18 18.00 -6.47 -9.13
N GLY A 19 18.66 -7.18 -10.05
CA GLY A 19 18.74 -8.64 -10.07
C GLY A 19 17.44 -9.33 -10.50
N ILE A 20 16.57 -8.62 -11.24
CA ILE A 20 15.28 -9.14 -11.72
C ILE A 20 15.36 -9.39 -13.22
N ASP A 21 15.17 -10.65 -13.63
CA ASP A 21 15.08 -11.03 -15.05
C ASP A 21 13.68 -10.71 -15.59
N LEU A 22 13.59 -9.67 -16.43
CA LEU A 22 12.36 -9.35 -17.14
C LEU A 22 12.16 -10.28 -18.33
N VAL A 23 11.04 -10.97 -18.37
CA VAL A 23 10.64 -11.72 -19.57
C VAL A 23 10.14 -10.72 -20.63
N HIS A 24 11.07 -10.27 -21.46
CA HIS A 24 10.80 -9.33 -22.56
C HIS A 24 10.42 -10.07 -23.83
N ILE A 25 9.14 -10.05 -24.22
CA ILE A 25 8.62 -10.72 -25.42
C ILE A 25 8.51 -9.71 -26.56
N ILE A 26 9.34 -9.85 -27.57
CA ILE A 26 9.38 -8.94 -28.71
C ILE A 26 8.48 -9.45 -29.82
N GLY A 27 7.56 -8.60 -30.30
CA GLY A 27 6.75 -8.84 -31.51
C GLY A 27 7.44 -8.31 -32.76
N PRO A 28 8.02 -9.17 -33.62
CA PRO A 28 8.78 -8.72 -34.77
C PRO A 28 7.88 -8.08 -35.83
N LYS A 29 8.31 -6.94 -36.38
CA LYS A 29 7.64 -6.21 -37.48
C LYS A 29 6.16 -5.89 -37.25
N THR A 30 5.75 -5.75 -36.01
CA THR A 30 4.41 -5.27 -35.62
C THR A 30 4.46 -3.80 -35.23
N GLY A 31 3.40 -3.07 -35.55
CA GLY A 31 3.17 -1.73 -35.02
C GLY A 31 2.52 -1.80 -33.63
N HIS A 32 1.60 -0.91 -33.35
CA HIS A 32 0.93 -0.79 -32.04
C HIS A 32 -0.09 -1.91 -31.78
N ARG A 33 0.37 -3.17 -31.84
CA ARG A 33 -0.44 -4.38 -31.58
C ARG A 33 0.45 -5.54 -31.15
N ILE A 34 -0.12 -6.51 -30.46
CA ILE A 34 0.59 -7.73 -30.06
C ILE A 34 0.74 -8.65 -31.28
N HIS A 35 1.95 -9.18 -31.49
CA HIS A 35 2.20 -10.20 -32.51
C HIS A 35 1.48 -11.51 -32.16
N PRO A 36 0.85 -12.23 -33.12
CA PRO A 36 0.08 -13.44 -32.81
C PRO A 36 0.87 -14.53 -32.07
N ASP A 37 2.16 -14.74 -32.37
CA ASP A 37 2.97 -15.72 -31.66
C ASP A 37 3.35 -15.22 -30.25
N SER A 38 3.60 -13.94 -30.09
CA SER A 38 3.83 -13.34 -28.77
C SER A 38 2.57 -13.44 -27.90
N GLN A 39 1.38 -13.30 -28.47
CA GLN A 39 0.10 -13.45 -27.77
C GLN A 39 -0.03 -14.87 -27.18
N LYS A 40 0.27 -15.91 -27.95
CA LYS A 40 0.21 -17.32 -27.45
C LYS A 40 1.14 -17.53 -26.25
N ILE A 41 2.34 -16.96 -26.29
CA ILE A 41 3.30 -17.06 -25.18
C ILE A 41 2.74 -16.32 -23.94
N ILE A 42 2.21 -15.14 -24.12
CA ILE A 42 1.60 -14.34 -23.04
C ILE A 42 0.42 -15.09 -22.41
N GLU A 43 -0.52 -15.58 -23.23
CA GLU A 43 -1.70 -16.33 -22.76
C GLU A 43 -1.31 -17.59 -22.00
N SER A 44 -0.32 -18.35 -22.50
CA SER A 44 0.20 -19.55 -21.82
C SER A 44 0.80 -19.21 -20.45
N LYS A 45 1.61 -18.15 -20.37
CA LYS A 45 2.17 -17.67 -19.09
C LYS A 45 1.08 -17.20 -18.12
N MET A 46 0.12 -16.41 -18.59
CA MET A 46 -1.00 -15.94 -17.76
C MET A 46 -1.83 -17.12 -17.24
N ALA A 47 -2.15 -18.10 -18.09
CA ALA A 47 -2.88 -19.30 -17.67
C ALA A 47 -2.10 -20.15 -16.64
N SER A 48 -0.77 -20.22 -16.78
CA SER A 48 0.09 -20.91 -15.81
C SER A 48 0.09 -20.20 -14.46
N LEU A 49 0.26 -18.88 -14.45
CA LEU A 49 0.24 -18.07 -13.23
C LEU A 49 -1.14 -18.08 -12.55
N ALA A 50 -2.21 -18.03 -13.34
CA ALA A 50 -3.58 -18.09 -12.81
C ALA A 50 -3.89 -19.42 -12.12
N ARG A 51 -3.31 -20.54 -12.60
CA ARG A 51 -3.46 -21.85 -11.94
C ARG A 51 -2.73 -21.95 -10.61
N VAL A 52 -1.57 -21.35 -10.51
CA VAL A 52 -0.79 -21.32 -9.25
C VAL A 52 -1.44 -20.37 -8.24
N GLY A 53 -2.00 -19.25 -8.73
CA GLY A 53 -2.56 -18.19 -7.90
C GLY A 53 -1.48 -17.40 -7.15
N ASN A 54 -1.92 -16.53 -6.26
CA ASN A 54 -1.02 -15.77 -5.41
C ASN A 54 -0.68 -16.57 -4.14
N ASP A 55 0.59 -16.56 -3.76
CA ASP A 55 0.99 -17.00 -2.43
C ASP A 55 0.31 -16.12 -1.38
N LYS A 56 -0.46 -16.75 -0.49
CA LYS A 56 -1.17 -16.03 0.58
C LYS A 56 -0.26 -15.62 1.72
N LEU A 57 0.88 -16.27 1.85
CA LEU A 57 1.86 -16.01 2.91
C LEU A 57 3.30 -16.08 2.35
N PRO A 58 3.73 -15.12 1.55
CA PRO A 58 5.13 -15.05 1.16
C PRO A 58 5.99 -14.88 2.41
N LEU A 59 7.05 -15.68 2.53
CA LEU A 59 7.96 -15.61 3.68
C LEU A 59 8.80 -14.33 3.68
N THR A 60 8.95 -13.70 2.53
CA THR A 60 9.66 -12.42 2.40
C THR A 60 8.74 -11.36 1.84
N VAL A 61 8.64 -10.23 2.51
CA VAL A 61 7.88 -9.05 2.10
C VAL A 61 8.82 -7.87 1.99
N ASN A 62 8.83 -7.22 0.83
CA ASN A 62 9.53 -5.96 0.60
C ASN A 62 8.50 -4.89 0.25
N LYS A 63 8.42 -3.83 1.03
CA LYS A 63 7.47 -2.74 0.81
C LYS A 63 8.20 -1.40 0.82
N VAL A 64 7.89 -0.58 -0.18
CA VAL A 64 8.23 0.85 -0.20
C VAL A 64 6.93 1.62 -0.37
N THR A 65 6.76 2.66 0.42
CA THR A 65 5.64 3.59 0.29
C THR A 65 6.06 5.00 0.66
N HIS A 66 5.39 5.99 0.08
CA HIS A 66 5.57 7.42 0.41
C HIS A 66 4.37 7.95 1.23
N THR A 67 3.38 7.10 1.48
CA THR A 67 2.12 7.48 2.13
C THR A 67 1.46 6.28 2.80
N LEU A 68 0.72 6.51 3.86
CA LEU A 68 -0.08 5.47 4.53
C LEU A 68 -1.31 5.02 3.71
N LYS A 69 -1.58 5.61 2.56
CA LYS A 69 -2.66 5.17 1.67
C LYS A 69 -2.43 3.76 1.13
N TYR A 70 -1.21 3.45 0.71
CA TYR A 70 -0.80 2.16 0.15
C TYR A 70 0.15 1.45 1.11
N ASN A 71 -0.27 1.29 2.35
CA ASN A 71 0.57 0.92 3.48
C ASN A 71 0.66 -0.59 3.76
N ARG A 72 -0.11 -1.44 3.05
CA ARG A 72 -0.16 -2.88 3.31
C ARG A 72 0.45 -3.68 2.15
N GLN A 73 1.14 -4.77 2.52
CA GLN A 73 1.54 -5.82 1.60
C GLN A 73 1.49 -7.18 2.31
N TYR A 74 0.61 -8.05 1.83
CA TYR A 74 0.34 -9.36 2.44
C TYR A 74 0.00 -9.26 3.94
N TRP A 75 0.81 -9.86 4.79
CA TRP A 75 0.66 -9.91 6.25
C TRP A 75 1.28 -8.71 6.98
N LEU A 76 1.93 -7.81 6.26
CA LEU A 76 2.62 -6.64 6.83
C LEU A 76 1.90 -5.34 6.45
N THR A 77 1.66 -4.50 7.47
CA THR A 77 1.07 -3.16 7.30
C THR A 77 1.94 -2.14 8.02
N ILE A 78 2.29 -1.06 7.33
CA ILE A 78 2.94 0.11 7.91
C ILE A 78 1.86 0.97 8.56
N THR A 79 1.89 1.16 9.88
CA THR A 79 0.91 1.93 10.63
C THR A 79 1.37 3.34 10.95
N GLY A 80 2.68 3.61 10.85
CA GLY A 80 3.27 4.92 11.05
C GLY A 80 4.53 5.12 10.22
N MET A 81 4.74 6.37 9.79
CA MET A 81 5.91 6.83 9.06
C MET A 81 6.52 8.01 9.81
N ALA A 82 7.86 8.11 9.81
CA ALA A 82 8.53 9.27 10.41
C ALA A 82 8.29 10.53 9.57
N GLU A 83 8.37 10.41 8.24
CA GLU A 83 8.13 11.50 7.31
C GLU A 83 7.24 11.03 6.16
N HIS A 84 6.18 11.80 5.85
CA HIS A 84 5.31 11.53 4.70
C HIS A 84 5.91 12.13 3.43
N TRP A 85 5.72 11.45 2.31
CA TRP A 85 6.23 11.78 0.98
C TRP A 85 7.72 11.46 0.77
N GLU A 86 8.40 11.04 1.84
CA GLU A 86 9.70 10.38 1.76
C GLU A 86 9.53 8.85 1.69
N PRO A 87 10.51 8.12 1.14
CA PRO A 87 10.39 6.68 0.92
C PRO A 87 10.55 5.85 2.21
N ALA A 88 9.46 5.51 2.86
CA ALA A 88 9.46 4.53 3.95
C ALA A 88 9.65 3.11 3.37
N ARG A 89 10.63 2.37 3.89
CA ARG A 89 11.04 1.05 3.40
C ARG A 89 11.01 0.03 4.51
N VAL A 90 10.49 -1.15 4.21
CA VAL A 90 10.56 -2.31 5.07
C VAL A 90 10.85 -3.57 4.27
N LYS A 91 11.82 -4.34 4.75
CA LYS A 91 12.03 -5.73 4.36
C LYS A 91 11.79 -6.59 5.58
N ALA A 92 10.88 -7.57 5.48
CA ALA A 92 10.56 -8.50 6.54
C ALA A 92 10.68 -9.93 6.01
N GLU A 93 11.35 -10.79 6.74
CA GLU A 93 11.59 -12.20 6.37
C GLU A 93 11.24 -13.11 7.54
N ILE A 94 10.42 -14.14 7.30
CA ILE A 94 10.05 -15.16 8.28
C ILE A 94 11.01 -16.32 8.18
N ARG A 95 11.66 -16.67 9.30
CA ARG A 95 12.57 -17.82 9.45
C ARG A 95 12.19 -18.64 10.69
N GLY A 96 11.45 -19.69 10.49
CA GLY A 96 10.93 -20.50 11.60
C GLY A 96 10.00 -19.68 12.51
N ASN A 97 10.35 -19.51 13.79
CA ASN A 97 9.60 -18.67 14.73
C ASN A 97 10.15 -17.25 14.88
N GLN A 98 10.96 -16.80 13.94
CA GLN A 98 11.54 -15.46 13.94
C GLN A 98 11.07 -14.67 12.72
N ILE A 99 10.87 -13.36 12.89
CA ILE A 99 10.69 -12.39 11.81
C ILE A 99 11.88 -11.42 11.87
N GLU A 100 12.69 -11.41 10.83
CA GLU A 100 13.80 -10.46 10.67
C GLU A 100 13.33 -9.25 9.87
N ILE A 101 13.55 -8.04 10.39
CA ILE A 101 13.03 -6.80 9.78
C ILE A 101 14.14 -5.76 9.67
N THR A 102 14.27 -5.20 8.48
CA THR A 102 14.98 -3.94 8.25
C THR A 102 13.97 -2.87 7.88
N ALA A 103 13.90 -1.80 8.67
CA ALA A 103 12.94 -0.72 8.47
C ALA A 103 13.66 0.64 8.45
N THR A 104 13.28 1.49 7.50
CA THR A 104 13.76 2.86 7.38
C THR A 104 12.55 3.77 7.23
N ASP A 105 12.53 4.86 7.99
CA ASP A 105 11.47 5.88 7.96
C ASP A 105 10.08 5.36 8.37
N ILE A 106 10.06 4.33 9.22
CA ILE A 106 8.86 3.68 9.74
C ILE A 106 8.82 3.83 11.26
N THR A 107 7.64 4.18 11.78
CA THR A 107 7.40 4.34 13.24
C THR A 107 6.39 3.35 13.79
N GLY A 108 5.67 2.61 12.91
CA GLY A 108 4.72 1.60 13.36
C GLY A 108 4.52 0.50 12.32
N LEU A 109 4.44 -0.74 12.80
CA LEU A 109 4.17 -1.93 12.00
C LEU A 109 3.09 -2.79 12.65
N LYS A 110 2.21 -3.32 11.81
CA LYS A 110 1.21 -4.32 12.18
C LYS A 110 1.41 -5.57 11.34
N PHE A 111 1.36 -6.70 12.02
CA PHE A 111 1.39 -8.03 11.42
C PHE A 111 0.00 -8.65 11.54
N ASP A 112 -0.52 -9.19 10.45
CA ASP A 112 -1.86 -9.78 10.40
C ASP A 112 -1.88 -11.01 9.49
N MET A 113 -1.87 -12.17 10.12
CA MET A 113 -1.97 -13.48 9.48
C MET A 113 -3.27 -14.12 9.93
N GLY A 114 -4.20 -14.33 9.00
CA GLY A 114 -5.49 -14.95 9.27
C GLY A 114 -5.39 -16.42 9.69
N ALA A 115 -6.53 -17.01 10.02
CA ALA A 115 -6.60 -18.41 10.43
C ALA A 115 -5.97 -19.34 9.40
N GLY A 116 -5.15 -20.28 9.86
CA GLY A 116 -4.41 -21.24 9.06
C GLY A 116 -3.15 -20.68 8.39
N LEU A 117 -2.88 -19.39 8.45
CA LEU A 117 -1.79 -18.76 7.70
C LEU A 117 -0.48 -18.61 8.50
N ALA A 118 -0.52 -18.47 9.84
CA ALA A 118 0.71 -18.30 10.60
C ALA A 118 1.62 -19.53 10.48
N PRO A 119 2.88 -19.36 10.02
CA PRO A 119 3.80 -20.48 9.81
C PRO A 119 4.52 -20.88 11.10
N PHE A 120 4.26 -20.15 12.19
CA PHE A 120 4.94 -20.31 13.47
C PHE A 120 4.52 -21.59 14.21
N SER A 121 5.43 -22.13 15.01
CA SER A 121 5.10 -23.17 15.99
C SER A 121 4.16 -22.60 17.04
N GLY A 122 3.02 -23.26 17.28
CA GLY A 122 2.08 -22.87 18.34
C GLY A 122 2.60 -23.09 19.78
N MET A 123 3.78 -23.69 19.93
CA MET A 123 4.37 -23.99 21.26
C MET A 123 5.33 -22.89 21.73
N GLN A 124 5.88 -22.10 20.85
CA GLN A 124 6.93 -21.12 21.14
C GLN A 124 6.45 -19.70 20.83
N GLU A 125 6.98 -18.75 21.60
CA GLU A 125 6.82 -17.33 21.29
C GLU A 125 7.48 -16.99 19.95
N VAL A 126 6.95 -15.98 19.27
CA VAL A 126 7.54 -15.45 18.03
C VAL A 126 8.57 -14.39 18.42
N SER A 127 9.75 -14.45 17.85
CA SER A 127 10.78 -13.42 18.00
C SER A 127 10.74 -12.47 16.82
N ILE A 128 10.70 -11.17 17.08
CA ILE A 128 10.84 -10.14 16.05
C ILE A 128 12.19 -9.46 16.24
N GLU A 129 13.06 -9.57 15.25
CA GLU A 129 14.29 -8.79 15.19
C GLU A 129 14.09 -7.62 14.21
N ILE A 130 14.10 -6.40 14.72
CA ILE A 130 13.95 -5.19 13.91
C ILE A 130 15.13 -4.26 14.15
N ASN A 131 15.87 -3.92 13.08
CA ASN A 131 17.02 -3.01 13.14
C ASN A 131 17.99 -3.37 14.29
N LYS A 132 18.25 -4.67 14.48
CA LYS A 132 19.10 -5.25 15.56
C LYS A 132 18.50 -5.19 16.99
N GLN A 133 17.24 -4.83 17.13
CA GLN A 133 16.52 -4.92 18.40
C GLN A 133 15.57 -6.12 18.37
N THR A 134 15.57 -6.92 19.43
CA THR A 134 14.70 -8.09 19.57
C THR A 134 13.49 -7.77 20.45
N ILE A 135 12.31 -8.17 19.98
CA ILE A 135 11.03 -8.04 20.67
C ILE A 135 10.40 -9.43 20.76
N ALA A 136 9.99 -9.84 21.95
CA ALA A 136 9.18 -11.03 22.13
C ALA A 136 7.72 -10.74 21.75
N ALA A 137 7.14 -11.62 20.95
CA ALA A 137 5.76 -11.54 20.51
C ALA A 137 5.01 -12.83 20.91
N PRO A 138 3.69 -12.78 21.09
CA PRO A 138 2.92 -13.94 21.49
C PRO A 138 3.02 -15.06 20.47
N LYS A 139 2.87 -16.30 20.93
CA LYS A 139 2.76 -17.47 20.06
C LYS A 139 1.49 -17.40 19.20
N ALA A 140 1.51 -18.12 18.08
CA ALA A 140 0.34 -18.25 17.22
C ALA A 140 -0.84 -18.88 17.98
N LYS A 141 -2.05 -18.45 17.63
CA LYS A 141 -3.27 -19.04 18.21
C LYS A 141 -3.48 -20.48 17.72
N SER A 142 -4.38 -21.20 18.37
CA SER A 142 -4.69 -22.60 18.03
C SER A 142 -5.24 -22.78 16.60
N ASP A 143 -5.91 -21.77 16.06
CA ASP A 143 -6.40 -21.73 14.67
C ASP A 143 -5.31 -21.33 13.67
N ARG A 144 -4.05 -21.16 14.14
CA ARG A 144 -2.93 -20.66 13.35
C ARG A 144 -3.15 -19.26 12.77
N SER A 145 -3.92 -18.42 13.46
CA SER A 145 -3.88 -16.97 13.22
C SER A 145 -2.83 -16.32 14.10
N TRP A 146 -2.30 -15.19 13.64
CA TRP A 146 -1.34 -14.41 14.42
C TRP A 146 -1.45 -12.94 14.07
N GLN A 147 -1.58 -12.10 15.11
CA GLN A 147 -1.63 -10.65 14.99
C GLN A 147 -0.76 -10.05 16.06
N PHE A 148 0.02 -9.06 15.67
CA PHE A 148 0.86 -8.32 16.59
C PHE A 148 1.15 -6.93 16.02
N GLU A 149 1.45 -5.98 16.90
CA GLU A 149 1.82 -4.63 16.51
C GLU A 149 3.06 -4.19 17.28
N ILE A 150 3.90 -3.40 16.62
CA ILE A 150 5.08 -2.77 17.21
C ILE A 150 5.15 -1.32 16.78
N HIS A 151 5.70 -0.48 17.64
CA HIS A 151 5.90 0.94 17.36
C HIS A 151 7.24 1.45 17.84
N LEU A 152 7.72 2.51 17.23
CA LEU A 152 8.95 3.20 17.60
C LEU A 152 8.62 4.36 18.53
N ALA A 153 9.20 4.35 19.74
CA ALA A 153 9.12 5.44 20.70
C ALA A 153 10.51 5.69 21.29
N ASP A 154 10.93 6.93 21.32
CA ASP A 154 12.24 7.37 21.85
C ASP A 154 13.43 6.55 21.31
N GLY A 155 13.37 6.24 20.00
CA GLY A 155 14.43 5.47 19.33
C GLY A 155 14.42 3.96 19.63
N LYS A 156 13.41 3.45 20.33
CA LYS A 156 13.27 2.02 20.69
C LYS A 156 11.96 1.46 20.12
N TRP A 157 12.02 0.25 19.61
CA TRP A 157 10.85 -0.50 19.22
C TRP A 157 10.19 -1.16 20.42
N LEU A 158 8.91 -0.92 20.58
CA LEU A 158 8.09 -1.44 21.68
C LEU A 158 6.92 -2.26 21.13
N ALA A 159 6.45 -3.21 21.92
CA ALA A 159 5.25 -3.99 21.66
C ALA A 159 3.99 -3.12 21.82
N GLY A 160 3.01 -3.33 20.95
CA GLY A 160 1.72 -2.65 20.96
C GLY A 160 1.52 -1.69 19.78
N PRO A 161 0.30 -1.18 19.63
CA PRO A 161 -0.05 -0.25 18.56
C PRO A 161 0.67 1.09 18.73
N LEU A 162 0.87 1.79 17.61
CA LEU A 162 1.31 3.18 17.65
C LEU A 162 0.19 4.04 18.25
N THR A 163 0.45 4.56 19.44
CA THR A 163 -0.45 5.51 20.12
C THR A 163 0.31 6.83 20.31
N GLN A 164 -0.26 7.92 19.86
CA GLN A 164 0.29 9.25 20.07
C GLN A 164 -0.87 10.19 20.37
N ASP A 165 -0.66 11.22 21.12
CA ASP A 165 -1.66 12.25 21.40
C ASP A 165 -1.78 13.22 20.23
N GLY A 166 -3.01 13.68 19.95
CA GLY A 166 -3.27 14.69 18.94
C GLY A 166 -3.61 14.16 17.55
N LEU A 167 -3.66 15.07 16.59
CA LEU A 167 -3.97 14.77 15.20
C LEU A 167 -2.77 14.10 14.51
N GLN A 168 -3.01 12.93 13.97
CA GLN A 168 -2.00 12.16 13.27
C GLN A 168 -2.48 11.66 11.92
N LYS A 169 -1.54 11.54 11.01
CA LYS A 169 -1.78 10.84 9.75
C LYS A 169 -1.92 9.33 10.02
N GLN A 170 -3.02 8.78 9.54
CA GLN A 170 -3.28 7.34 9.58
C GLN A 170 -3.89 6.89 8.25
N HIS A 171 -3.97 5.60 8.01
CA HIS A 171 -4.61 5.09 6.81
C HIS A 171 -6.05 5.61 6.70
N GLY A 172 -6.41 6.20 5.56
CA GLY A 172 -7.69 6.88 5.34
C GLY A 172 -7.74 8.35 5.77
N LEU A 173 -6.75 8.83 6.55
CA LEU A 173 -6.62 10.24 6.97
C LEU A 173 -5.16 10.74 6.80
N GLN A 174 -4.48 10.27 5.78
CA GLN A 174 -3.07 10.61 5.54
C GLN A 174 -2.88 11.90 4.72
N GLY A 175 -3.91 12.36 4.00
CA GLY A 175 -3.79 13.44 3.02
C GLY A 175 -3.05 13.01 1.74
N PRO A 176 -2.84 13.89 0.79
CA PRO A 176 -3.17 15.32 0.75
C PRO A 176 -4.67 15.59 0.75
N ILE A 177 -5.09 16.87 0.70
CA ILE A 177 -6.51 17.26 0.68
C ILE A 177 -7.29 16.51 -0.41
N ASP A 178 -6.67 16.26 -1.55
CA ASP A 178 -7.27 15.52 -2.67
C ASP A 178 -7.76 14.11 -2.29
N ASP A 179 -7.15 13.47 -1.28
CA ASP A 179 -7.59 12.16 -0.81
C ASP A 179 -9.04 12.15 -0.29
N ALA A 180 -9.53 13.29 0.23
CA ALA A 180 -10.93 13.43 0.66
C ALA A 180 -11.91 13.25 -0.50
N PHE A 181 -11.49 13.47 -1.73
CA PHE A 181 -12.29 13.38 -2.94
C PHE A 181 -12.14 12.07 -3.70
N LEU A 182 -11.27 11.16 -3.24
CA LEU A 182 -11.04 9.84 -3.86
C LEU A 182 -12.00 8.75 -3.34
N SER A 183 -12.83 9.07 -2.35
CA SER A 183 -13.89 8.22 -1.83
C SER A 183 -15.20 9.01 -1.76
N SER A 184 -16.30 8.38 -1.36
CA SER A 184 -17.57 9.08 -1.15
C SER A 184 -17.42 10.18 -0.11
N PHE A 185 -17.93 11.37 -0.42
CA PHE A 185 -17.94 12.54 0.48
C PHE A 185 -19.28 13.24 0.40
N LEU A 186 -19.56 14.10 1.37
CA LEU A 186 -20.80 14.88 1.45
C LEU A 186 -20.49 16.35 1.15
N MET A 187 -21.29 16.95 0.25
CA MET A 187 -21.34 18.39 0.09
C MET A 187 -22.40 18.95 1.05
N VAL A 188 -21.95 19.58 2.11
CA VAL A 188 -22.85 20.18 3.11
C VAL A 188 -23.40 21.50 2.58
N THR A 189 -24.73 21.59 2.54
CA THR A 189 -25.44 22.81 2.12
C THR A 189 -25.92 23.60 3.32
N PRO A 190 -25.88 24.94 3.30
CA PRO A 190 -26.41 25.74 4.37
C PRO A 190 -27.94 25.64 4.42
N THR A 191 -28.51 25.42 5.59
CA THR A 191 -29.96 25.33 5.83
C THR A 191 -30.52 26.50 6.64
N GLY A 192 -29.67 27.33 7.23
CA GLY A 192 -30.02 28.47 8.03
C GLY A 192 -30.25 29.73 7.21
N LYS A 193 -30.87 30.77 7.87
CA LYS A 193 -30.97 32.10 7.28
C LYS A 193 -29.59 32.76 7.28
N PRO A 194 -29.14 33.35 6.13
CA PRO A 194 -27.89 34.07 6.09
C PRO A 194 -27.93 35.33 6.95
N ILE A 195 -26.76 35.78 7.44
CA ILE A 195 -26.59 37.01 8.19
C ILE A 195 -27.09 38.22 7.39
N ASN A 196 -26.83 38.20 6.09
CA ASN A 196 -27.37 39.17 5.12
C ASN A 196 -27.54 38.51 3.76
N GLU A 197 -28.30 39.15 2.90
CA GLU A 197 -28.65 38.65 1.58
C GLU A 197 -27.39 38.41 0.66
N ALA A 198 -26.40 39.29 0.74
CA ALA A 198 -25.19 39.20 -0.08
C ALA A 198 -24.40 37.93 0.26
N ILE A 199 -24.27 37.59 1.54
CA ILE A 199 -23.62 36.34 2.00
C ILE A 199 -24.42 35.12 1.53
N GLY A 200 -25.76 35.17 1.65
CA GLY A 200 -26.63 34.08 1.17
C GLY A 200 -26.44 33.80 -0.33
N ASN A 201 -26.48 34.84 -1.15
CA ASN A 201 -26.31 34.76 -2.59
C ASN A 201 -24.91 34.24 -2.97
N TRP A 202 -23.85 34.72 -2.29
CA TRP A 202 -22.50 34.23 -2.51
C TRP A 202 -22.38 32.74 -2.16
N THR A 203 -22.89 32.30 -1.02
CA THR A 203 -22.83 30.90 -0.59
C THR A 203 -23.53 29.97 -1.58
N ALA A 204 -24.73 30.35 -2.06
CA ALA A 204 -25.47 29.59 -3.06
C ALA A 204 -24.70 29.51 -4.40
N SER A 205 -24.10 30.62 -4.82
CA SER A 205 -23.28 30.67 -6.02
C SER A 205 -22.03 29.78 -5.94
N GLU A 206 -21.33 29.78 -4.81
CA GLU A 206 -20.14 28.97 -4.60
C GLU A 206 -20.49 27.48 -4.53
N GLN A 207 -21.60 27.12 -3.90
CA GLN A 207 -22.08 25.72 -3.91
C GLN A 207 -22.38 25.25 -5.34
N ALA A 208 -23.13 26.04 -6.11
CA ALA A 208 -23.43 25.71 -7.50
C ALA A 208 -22.15 25.59 -8.36
N ARG A 209 -21.16 26.46 -8.12
CA ARG A 209 -19.86 26.42 -8.73
C ARG A 209 -19.11 25.14 -8.37
N ALA A 210 -19.07 24.76 -7.12
CA ALA A 210 -18.40 23.55 -6.64
C ALA A 210 -18.98 22.29 -7.30
N ILE A 211 -20.32 22.15 -7.33
CA ILE A 211 -21.02 21.03 -7.99
C ILE A 211 -20.71 20.98 -9.50
N LYS A 212 -20.76 22.15 -10.16
CA LYS A 212 -20.45 22.25 -11.61
C LYS A 212 -19.01 21.81 -11.89
N HIS A 213 -18.03 22.31 -11.11
CA HIS A 213 -16.62 21.96 -11.28
C HIS A 213 -16.37 20.48 -10.97
N TRP A 214 -17.00 19.93 -9.93
CA TRP A 214 -16.93 18.51 -9.64
C TRP A 214 -17.37 17.65 -10.83
N ARG A 215 -18.51 17.95 -11.41
CA ARG A 215 -18.98 17.25 -12.62
C ARG A 215 -18.07 17.43 -13.82
N GLN A 216 -17.57 18.64 -14.01
CA GLN A 216 -16.73 18.97 -15.18
C GLN A 216 -15.38 18.26 -15.13
N HIS A 217 -14.73 18.20 -13.97
CA HIS A 217 -13.38 17.69 -13.84
C HIS A 217 -13.34 16.20 -13.49
N PHE A 218 -14.20 15.76 -12.59
CA PHE A 218 -14.19 14.38 -12.08
C PHE A 218 -15.30 13.49 -12.62
N ARG A 219 -16.24 14.05 -13.39
CA ARG A 219 -17.42 13.33 -13.94
C ARG A 219 -18.30 12.69 -12.87
N GLY A 220 -18.13 13.08 -11.59
CA GLY A 220 -18.89 12.58 -10.46
C GLY A 220 -20.29 13.20 -10.35
N HIS A 221 -21.20 12.47 -9.71
CA HIS A 221 -22.47 13.03 -9.26
C HIS A 221 -22.26 13.70 -7.88
N ALA A 222 -23.02 14.78 -7.64
CA ALA A 222 -23.11 15.47 -6.38
C ALA A 222 -24.58 15.67 -6.03
#